data_54947d76b6b3353be8a94e60a6dea07f
#
_entry.id   54947d76b6b3353be8a94e60a6dea07f
#
_cell.length_a   1.000
_cell.length_b   1.000
_cell.length_c   1.000
_cell.angle_alpha   90.00
_cell.angle_beta   90.00
_cell.angle_gamma   90.00
#
_symmetry.space_group_name_H-M   'P 1'
#
loop_
_entity.id
_entity.type
_entity.pdbx_description
1 polymer ?
#
loop_
_entity_poly.entity_id
_entity_poly.type
_entity_poly.pdbx_seq_one_letter_code
_entity_poly.pdbx_strand_id
1 'polypeptide(L)'
;MTRLIIAIWILTHSMYAFADTEFPKLELDNGIIQALIYLPDAERGYYRGTRFDWSGIIERVDYQGHRFYAPMHTVHDPLGHDSVSGPAEEFAMFNPMGFAEAKAGESFVKIGVGLLAKGDSDEYLFHGDYRLLRAGKWEIENGADWVSFVQDLQGERGWAYRYRKTIRLLPGSPELVIEHRLENNGEKTIDVNHYNHNFTIIDDVPYGPDYRVEFPFSTAQPRAINDLAWFRGNAIEIDQPLQEKSLWIQLFEGKDPGGYNAALVRNTKTGAAVEFSGDAPITRMVFWAVERAACPEPFIQINLTPGQVRQWNSRYRFSAGGG
;
A
#
# COMPACT_ATOMS: atom_id res chain seq x y z
N MET A 1 37.09 7.73 70.94
CA MET A 1 37.44 7.84 69.45
C MET A 1 36.54 6.93 68.66
N THR A 2 35.42 7.46 68.20
CA THR A 2 34.41 6.69 67.51
C THR A 2 34.55 6.95 65.97
N ARG A 3 34.93 5.95 65.22
CA ARG A 3 35.05 6.08 63.70
C ARG A 3 33.72 5.90 63.08
N LEU A 4 33.27 6.95 62.41
CA LEU A 4 32.07 6.96 61.58
C LEU A 4 32.41 6.34 60.18
N ILE A 5 31.77 5.22 59.77
CA ILE A 5 31.91 4.61 58.46
C ILE A 5 30.74 5.13 57.63
N ILE A 6 31.05 5.97 56.63
CA ILE A 6 30.08 6.43 55.67
C ILE A 6 30.05 5.41 54.52
N ALA A 7 28.93 4.69 54.35
CA ALA A 7 28.68 3.82 53.23
C ALA A 7 28.12 4.65 52.07
N ILE A 8 28.89 4.77 50.98
CA ILE A 8 28.44 5.41 49.73
C ILE A 8 27.71 4.35 48.92
N TRP A 9 26.37 4.49 48.75
CA TRP A 9 25.60 3.71 47.81
C TRP A 9 25.73 4.33 46.39
N ILE A 10 26.43 3.63 45.50
CA ILE A 10 26.48 3.98 44.09
C ILE A 10 25.23 3.39 43.45
N LEU A 11 24.22 4.22 43.16
CA LEU A 11 23.08 3.86 42.31
C LEU A 11 23.56 3.78 40.85
N THR A 12 23.78 2.58 40.37
CA THR A 12 23.97 2.35 38.94
C THR A 12 22.61 2.44 38.27
N HIS A 13 22.34 3.58 37.64
CA HIS A 13 21.21 3.70 36.68
C HIS A 13 21.60 2.94 35.42
N SER A 14 21.04 1.75 35.23
CA SER A 14 21.01 1.10 33.90
C SER A 14 20.16 1.94 32.99
N MET A 15 20.80 2.77 32.18
CA MET A 15 20.15 3.35 31.00
C MET A 15 19.85 2.20 30.01
N TYR A 16 18.61 1.74 29.98
CA TYR A 16 18.13 0.99 28.84
C TYR A 16 18.16 1.96 27.64
N ALA A 17 19.20 1.86 26.84
CA ALA A 17 19.17 2.42 25.50
C ALA A 17 18.08 1.65 24.75
N PHE A 18 16.92 2.26 24.56
CA PHE A 18 16.02 1.86 23.50
C PHE A 18 16.85 2.03 22.22
N ALA A 19 17.25 0.92 21.60
CA ALA A 19 17.76 0.95 20.26
C ALA A 19 16.62 1.56 19.43
N ASP A 20 16.86 2.74 18.89
CA ASP A 20 16.00 3.37 17.90
C ASP A 20 16.06 2.43 16.68
N THR A 21 15.07 1.55 16.57
CA THR A 21 14.98 0.59 15.45
C THR A 21 14.47 1.35 14.26
N GLU A 22 15.37 2.13 13.67
CA GLU A 22 15.07 2.86 12.44
C GLU A 22 14.87 1.86 11.30
N PHE A 23 13.66 1.84 10.74
CA PHE A 23 13.34 0.99 9.59
C PHE A 23 14.20 1.36 8.38
N PRO A 24 14.68 0.40 7.58
CA PRO A 24 15.38 0.68 6.33
C PRO A 24 14.53 1.57 5.42
N LYS A 25 15.07 2.72 5.03
CA LYS A 25 14.35 3.73 4.24
C LYS A 25 15.29 4.54 3.37
N LEU A 26 14.75 5.24 2.39
CA LEU A 26 15.44 6.24 1.60
C LEU A 26 14.50 7.41 1.32
N GLU A 27 15.08 8.56 0.97
CA GLU A 27 14.35 9.73 0.49
C GLU A 27 14.63 9.93 -1.00
N LEU A 28 13.55 10.18 -1.76
CA LEU A 28 13.61 10.60 -3.16
C LEU A 28 13.28 12.09 -3.23
N ASP A 29 13.98 12.81 -4.11
CA ASP A 29 13.79 14.25 -4.32
C ASP A 29 14.01 14.60 -5.80
N ASN A 30 13.04 15.26 -6.45
CA ASN A 30 13.16 15.78 -7.80
C ASN A 30 13.27 17.32 -7.84
N GLY A 31 13.46 17.97 -6.68
CA GLY A 31 13.50 19.44 -6.51
C GLY A 31 12.12 20.09 -6.43
N ILE A 32 11.02 19.32 -6.55
CA ILE A 32 9.63 19.80 -6.49
C ILE A 32 8.87 19.09 -5.38
N ILE A 33 8.94 17.75 -5.34
CA ILE A 33 8.35 16.91 -4.30
C ILE A 33 9.42 16.04 -3.67
N GLN A 34 9.23 15.70 -2.41
CA GLN A 34 10.06 14.76 -1.65
C GLN A 34 9.21 13.59 -1.20
N ALA A 35 9.75 12.36 -1.29
CA ALA A 35 9.06 11.15 -0.87
C ALA A 35 9.95 10.30 0.05
N LEU A 36 9.41 9.87 1.18
CA LEU A 36 10.05 8.89 2.06
C LEU A 36 9.54 7.49 1.74
N ILE A 37 10.46 6.59 1.43
CA ILE A 37 10.17 5.22 1.00
C ILE A 37 10.84 4.23 1.95
N TYR A 38 10.04 3.32 2.55
CA TYR A 38 10.59 2.20 3.30
C TYR A 38 11.03 1.07 2.37
N LEU A 39 12.18 0.48 2.71
CA LEU A 39 12.78 -0.63 1.94
C LEU A 39 12.31 -1.98 2.49
N PRO A 40 12.13 -3.00 1.62
CA PRO A 40 11.76 -4.33 2.05
C PRO A 40 12.92 -5.00 2.81
N ASP A 41 12.63 -5.51 4.01
CA ASP A 41 13.57 -6.27 4.83
C ASP A 41 12.77 -7.25 5.71
N ALA A 42 13.12 -8.54 5.68
CA ALA A 42 12.37 -9.59 6.38
C ALA A 42 12.49 -9.53 7.91
N GLU A 43 13.51 -8.84 8.44
CA GLU A 43 13.78 -8.75 9.87
C GLU A 43 13.46 -7.36 10.43
N ARG A 44 13.78 -6.30 9.68
CA ARG A 44 13.71 -4.92 10.11
C ARG A 44 12.81 -4.03 9.25
N GLY A 45 12.12 -4.61 8.25
CA GLY A 45 11.22 -3.87 7.37
C GLY A 45 10.09 -3.19 8.14
N TYR A 46 9.69 -2.01 7.69
CA TYR A 46 8.53 -1.29 8.22
C TYR A 46 7.27 -2.16 8.13
N TYR A 47 7.02 -2.77 6.98
CA TYR A 47 5.93 -3.72 6.77
C TYR A 47 6.50 -5.12 6.48
N ARG A 48 6.06 -6.10 7.27
CA ARG A 48 6.42 -7.52 7.16
C ARG A 48 5.19 -8.43 7.21
N GLY A 49 4.00 -7.84 7.05
CA GLY A 49 2.75 -8.57 6.93
C GLY A 49 2.68 -9.40 5.64
N THR A 50 1.69 -10.27 5.54
CA THR A 50 1.57 -11.23 4.44
C THR A 50 0.55 -10.82 3.38
N ARG A 51 -0.04 -9.63 3.50
CA ARG A 51 -1.06 -9.09 2.60
C ARG A 51 -0.44 -8.29 1.46
N PHE A 52 0.23 -7.18 1.77
CA PHE A 52 0.73 -6.22 0.79
C PHE A 52 2.14 -6.52 0.32
N ASP A 53 2.46 -6.06 -0.89
CA ASP A 53 3.81 -6.02 -1.45
C ASP A 53 4.75 -5.19 -0.56
N TRP A 54 5.90 -5.75 -0.21
CA TRP A 54 6.90 -5.11 0.64
C TRP A 54 7.74 -4.07 -0.08
N SER A 55 7.75 -4.07 -1.41
CA SER A 55 8.60 -3.20 -2.20
C SER A 55 8.14 -1.75 -2.17
N GLY A 56 8.87 -0.91 -1.42
CA GLY A 56 8.70 0.55 -1.46
C GLY A 56 7.36 1.02 -0.87
N ILE A 57 7.15 0.80 0.42
CA ILE A 57 6.04 1.43 1.15
C ILE A 57 6.29 2.94 1.22
N ILE A 58 5.40 3.72 0.62
CA ILE A 58 5.50 5.18 0.61
C ILE A 58 4.91 5.72 1.91
N GLU A 59 5.77 6.21 2.82
CA GLU A 59 5.30 6.79 4.08
C GLU A 59 4.62 8.12 3.86
N ARG A 60 5.28 9.00 3.09
CA ARG A 60 4.78 10.35 2.82
C ARG A 60 5.32 10.89 1.49
N VAL A 61 4.60 11.85 0.96
CA VAL A 61 5.06 12.78 -0.07
C VAL A 61 4.82 14.19 0.43
N ASP A 62 5.87 15.03 0.40
CA ASP A 62 5.79 16.44 0.80
C ASP A 62 5.81 17.33 -0.46
N TYR A 63 4.85 18.29 -0.57
CA TYR A 63 4.73 19.25 -1.65
C TYR A 63 4.16 20.58 -1.18
N GLN A 64 4.91 21.68 -1.35
CA GLN A 64 4.50 23.04 -1.05
C GLN A 64 3.88 23.23 0.35
N GLY A 65 4.46 22.58 1.37
CA GLY A 65 4.01 22.67 2.76
C GLY A 65 2.86 21.71 3.11
N HIS A 66 2.35 20.95 2.15
CA HIS A 66 1.37 19.88 2.38
C HIS A 66 2.06 18.54 2.46
N ARG A 67 1.50 17.65 3.30
CA ARG A 67 1.89 16.26 3.42
C ARG A 67 0.79 15.35 2.92
N PHE A 68 1.16 14.45 2.02
CA PHE A 68 0.31 13.39 1.51
C PHE A 68 0.79 12.07 2.07
N TYR A 69 -0.15 11.25 2.48
CA TYR A 69 0.04 9.97 3.16
C TYR A 69 0.58 10.12 4.58
N ALA A 70 0.29 9.14 5.38
CA ALA A 70 0.77 8.96 6.75
C ALA A 70 0.44 7.53 7.21
N PRO A 71 1.06 7.02 8.27
CA PRO A 71 0.66 5.78 8.89
C PRO A 71 -0.81 5.83 9.32
N MET A 72 -1.59 4.82 8.96
CA MET A 72 -3.00 4.73 9.32
C MET A 72 -3.18 4.51 10.83
N HIS A 73 -2.34 3.68 11.43
CA HIS A 73 -2.37 3.37 12.85
C HIS A 73 -1.43 4.27 13.65
N THR A 74 -1.88 4.69 14.83
CA THR A 74 -1.05 5.46 15.79
C THR A 74 0.03 4.60 16.46
N VAL A 75 -0.23 3.29 16.58
CA VAL A 75 0.75 2.30 17.03
C VAL A 75 1.05 1.38 15.86
N HIS A 76 2.31 1.38 15.43
CA HIS A 76 2.74 0.58 14.30
C HIS A 76 3.06 -0.86 14.73
N ASP A 77 2.45 -1.83 14.05
CA ASP A 77 2.80 -3.24 14.14
C ASP A 77 3.31 -3.72 12.77
N PRO A 78 4.61 -4.02 12.61
CA PRO A 78 5.16 -4.45 11.33
C PRO A 78 4.51 -5.72 10.75
N LEU A 79 3.83 -6.53 11.57
CA LEU A 79 3.13 -7.75 11.16
C LEU A 79 1.63 -7.53 10.94
N GLY A 80 1.09 -6.38 11.35
CA GLY A 80 -0.31 -6.04 11.15
C GLY A 80 -0.68 -6.06 9.67
N HIS A 81 -1.80 -6.71 9.31
CA HIS A 81 -2.18 -6.92 7.91
C HIS A 81 -2.38 -5.62 7.12
N ASP A 82 -2.66 -4.51 7.77
CA ASP A 82 -2.93 -3.18 7.21
C ASP A 82 -2.01 -2.08 7.78
N SER A 83 -0.91 -2.46 8.45
CA SER A 83 0.09 -1.52 8.98
C SER A 83 1.01 -0.96 7.90
N VAL A 84 0.41 -0.30 6.92
CA VAL A 84 1.06 0.31 5.75
C VAL A 84 0.71 1.79 5.63
N SER A 85 1.23 2.45 4.61
CA SER A 85 0.95 3.84 4.26
C SER A 85 1.00 4.02 2.75
N GLY A 86 0.39 5.09 2.26
CA GLY A 86 0.43 5.47 0.85
C GLY A 86 -0.26 4.47 -0.07
N PRO A 87 0.10 4.45 -1.36
CA PRO A 87 -0.39 3.45 -2.31
C PRO A 87 0.24 2.09 -2.03
N ALA A 88 -0.36 1.32 -1.14
CA ALA A 88 0.03 -0.06 -0.88
C ALA A 88 -0.60 -0.99 -1.93
N GLU A 89 0.16 -1.95 -2.40
CA GLU A 89 -0.26 -2.81 -3.50
C GLU A 89 -0.43 -4.25 -3.05
N GLU A 90 -1.50 -4.87 -3.51
CA GLU A 90 -1.77 -6.26 -3.19
C GLU A 90 -2.01 -7.08 -4.46
N PHE A 91 -1.28 -8.19 -4.57
CA PHE A 91 -1.53 -9.24 -5.55
C PHE A 91 -2.38 -10.34 -4.95
N ALA A 92 -3.31 -10.87 -5.75
CA ALA A 92 -4.07 -12.06 -5.38
C ALA A 92 -4.79 -11.95 -4.03
N MET A 93 -5.63 -10.92 -3.87
CA MET A 93 -6.45 -10.73 -2.67
C MET A 93 -7.38 -11.92 -2.38
N PHE A 94 -7.79 -12.66 -3.42
CA PHE A 94 -8.76 -13.74 -3.29
C PHE A 94 -8.19 -15.13 -3.54
N ASN A 95 -7.18 -15.24 -4.41
CA ASN A 95 -6.67 -16.54 -4.87
C ASN A 95 -5.16 -16.50 -5.12
N PRO A 96 -4.33 -16.58 -4.06
CA PRO A 96 -2.88 -16.60 -4.23
C PRO A 96 -2.41 -17.87 -4.96
N MET A 97 -1.32 -17.72 -5.71
CA MET A 97 -0.74 -18.80 -6.52
C MET A 97 -0.40 -20.03 -5.68
N GLY A 98 -1.01 -21.15 -6.01
CA GLY A 98 -0.78 -22.44 -5.36
C GLY A 98 -1.53 -22.66 -4.05
N PHE A 99 -2.33 -21.69 -3.55
CA PHE A 99 -3.08 -21.86 -2.30
C PHE A 99 -4.10 -23.00 -2.38
N ALA A 100 -4.90 -23.05 -3.46
CA ALA A 100 -5.91 -24.09 -3.66
C ALA A 100 -5.30 -25.51 -3.79
N GLU A 101 -4.05 -25.60 -4.26
CA GLU A 101 -3.34 -26.88 -4.46
C GLU A 101 -2.58 -27.35 -3.21
N ALA A 102 -2.24 -26.40 -2.32
CA ALA A 102 -1.47 -26.67 -1.11
C ALA A 102 -2.31 -27.39 -0.06
N LYS A 103 -1.72 -28.33 0.65
CA LYS A 103 -2.24 -28.88 1.90
C LYS A 103 -1.82 -28.01 3.08
N ALA A 104 -2.43 -28.21 4.23
CA ALA A 104 -2.01 -27.58 5.47
C ALA A 104 -0.50 -27.78 5.72
N GLY A 105 0.21 -26.68 5.99
CA GLY A 105 1.66 -26.64 6.18
C GLY A 105 2.50 -26.54 4.89
N GLU A 106 1.93 -26.85 3.71
CA GLU A 106 2.63 -26.65 2.42
C GLU A 106 2.64 -25.18 1.99
N SER A 107 3.54 -24.84 1.07
CA SER A 107 3.72 -23.47 0.63
C SER A 107 2.72 -23.04 -0.44
N PHE A 108 2.39 -21.74 -0.42
CA PHE A 108 1.81 -21.01 -1.55
C PHE A 108 2.58 -19.71 -1.75
N VAL A 109 2.35 -19.05 -2.89
CA VAL A 109 3.12 -17.88 -3.31
C VAL A 109 2.26 -16.61 -3.18
N LYS A 110 2.81 -15.60 -2.51
CA LYS A 110 2.29 -14.23 -2.50
C LYS A 110 3.31 -13.31 -3.17
N ILE A 111 2.97 -12.75 -4.36
CA ILE A 111 3.86 -11.85 -5.10
C ILE A 111 4.14 -10.61 -4.23
N GLY A 112 5.40 -10.17 -4.21
CA GLY A 112 5.85 -9.04 -3.40
C GLY A 112 6.11 -9.39 -1.92
N VAL A 113 5.78 -10.61 -1.49
CA VAL A 113 6.03 -11.11 -0.11
C VAL A 113 6.98 -12.30 -0.13
N GLY A 114 6.54 -13.45 -0.64
CA GLY A 114 7.35 -14.66 -0.62
C GLY A 114 6.53 -15.95 -0.60
N LEU A 115 7.08 -16.99 0.03
CA LEU A 115 6.40 -18.26 0.27
C LEU A 115 5.77 -18.27 1.66
N LEU A 116 4.47 -18.55 1.71
CA LEU A 116 3.67 -18.61 2.92
C LEU A 116 3.16 -20.03 3.14
N ALA A 117 3.02 -20.44 4.40
CA ALA A 117 2.41 -21.73 4.74
C ALA A 117 0.88 -21.61 4.71
N LYS A 118 0.20 -22.55 4.03
CA LYS A 118 -1.24 -22.70 4.15
C LYS A 118 -1.59 -23.18 5.55
N GLY A 119 -2.58 -22.54 6.18
CA GLY A 119 -3.20 -23.00 7.43
C GLY A 119 -4.13 -24.20 7.20
N ASP A 120 -4.93 -24.51 8.21
CA ASP A 120 -5.89 -25.62 8.16
C ASP A 120 -7.15 -25.30 7.31
N SER A 121 -7.39 -24.02 7.01
CA SER A 121 -8.54 -23.58 6.22
C SER A 121 -8.30 -23.80 4.72
N ASP A 122 -9.34 -24.26 4.03
CA ASP A 122 -9.38 -24.31 2.56
C ASP A 122 -9.74 -22.96 1.93
N GLU A 123 -10.19 -22.00 2.74
CA GLU A 123 -10.49 -20.64 2.30
C GLU A 123 -9.30 -19.72 2.60
N TYR A 124 -8.87 -18.97 1.58
CA TYR A 124 -7.87 -17.92 1.75
C TYR A 124 -8.54 -16.65 2.30
N LEU A 125 -7.97 -16.12 3.39
CA LEU A 125 -8.37 -14.85 3.99
C LEU A 125 -7.25 -13.83 3.79
N PHE A 126 -7.49 -12.75 3.05
CA PHE A 126 -6.48 -11.73 2.76
C PHE A 126 -5.87 -11.07 4.03
N HIS A 127 -6.62 -11.08 5.13
CA HIS A 127 -6.21 -10.59 6.45
C HIS A 127 -5.75 -11.69 7.41
N GLY A 128 -5.58 -12.92 6.91
CA GLY A 128 -5.15 -14.06 7.73
C GLY A 128 -3.66 -13.99 8.07
N ASP A 129 -3.32 -14.47 9.26
CA ASP A 129 -1.92 -14.63 9.69
C ASP A 129 -1.33 -15.88 9.07
N TYR A 130 -0.58 -15.72 8.00
CA TYR A 130 0.14 -16.81 7.35
C TYR A 130 1.60 -16.82 7.79
N ARG A 131 2.09 -17.99 8.18
CA ARG A 131 3.51 -18.13 8.55
C ARG A 131 4.40 -17.97 7.32
N LEU A 132 5.31 -17.01 7.36
CA LEU A 132 6.32 -16.82 6.33
C LEU A 132 7.31 -17.99 6.37
N LEU A 133 7.41 -18.74 5.28
CA LEU A 133 8.36 -19.83 5.10
C LEU A 133 9.68 -19.34 4.52
N ARG A 134 9.59 -18.42 3.55
CA ARG A 134 10.74 -17.82 2.89
C ARG A 134 10.35 -16.46 2.33
N ALA A 135 10.95 -15.41 2.82
CA ALA A 135 10.81 -14.07 2.24
C ALA A 135 11.41 -14.05 0.82
N GLY A 136 10.83 -13.26 -0.06
CA GLY A 136 11.45 -12.91 -1.32
C GLY A 136 12.77 -12.17 -1.09
N LYS A 137 13.74 -12.38 -1.96
CA LYS A 137 14.97 -11.57 -1.98
C LYS A 137 14.79 -10.40 -2.92
N TRP A 138 15.20 -9.23 -2.47
CA TRP A 138 15.10 -8.01 -3.24
C TRP A 138 16.47 -7.54 -3.69
N GLU A 139 16.60 -7.24 -4.97
CA GLU A 139 17.68 -6.41 -5.51
C GLU A 139 17.16 -4.98 -5.58
N ILE A 140 17.90 -4.03 -4.99
CA ILE A 140 17.45 -2.64 -4.85
C ILE A 140 18.49 -1.74 -5.49
N GLU A 141 18.05 -0.90 -6.43
CA GLU A 141 18.86 0.14 -7.05
C GLU A 141 18.13 1.48 -6.93
N ASN A 142 18.85 2.57 -6.71
CA ASN A 142 18.23 3.89 -6.58
C ASN A 142 19.10 5.03 -7.14
N GLY A 143 18.45 6.10 -7.52
CA GLY A 143 18.99 7.41 -7.81
C GLY A 143 18.44 8.47 -6.85
N ALA A 144 18.58 9.73 -7.21
CA ALA A 144 18.06 10.83 -6.40
C ALA A 144 16.52 10.89 -6.43
N ASP A 145 15.91 10.55 -7.56
CA ASP A 145 14.49 10.70 -7.85
C ASP A 145 13.79 9.38 -8.18
N TRP A 146 14.45 8.24 -8.00
CA TRP A 146 13.87 6.92 -8.25
C TRP A 146 14.48 5.82 -7.40
N VAL A 147 13.71 4.75 -7.19
CA VAL A 147 14.15 3.48 -6.62
C VAL A 147 13.50 2.34 -7.36
N SER A 148 14.26 1.28 -7.66
CA SER A 148 13.80 0.05 -8.32
C SER A 148 14.04 -1.14 -7.43
N PHE A 149 13.05 -2.01 -7.35
CA PHE A 149 13.04 -3.26 -6.61
C PHE A 149 12.85 -4.41 -7.59
N VAL A 150 13.68 -5.44 -7.50
CA VAL A 150 13.52 -6.67 -8.28
C VAL A 150 13.45 -7.85 -7.34
N GLN A 151 12.44 -8.69 -7.52
CA GLN A 151 12.26 -9.93 -6.79
C GLN A 151 12.16 -11.09 -7.76
N ASP A 152 13.08 -12.05 -7.65
CA ASP A 152 12.99 -13.36 -8.29
C ASP A 152 12.55 -14.38 -7.25
N LEU A 153 11.45 -15.08 -7.52
CA LEU A 153 10.95 -16.09 -6.62
C LEU A 153 10.62 -17.37 -7.37
N GLN A 154 11.17 -18.48 -6.85
CA GLN A 154 10.82 -19.84 -7.23
C GLN A 154 10.00 -20.46 -6.11
N GLY A 155 8.75 -20.78 -6.39
CA GLY A 155 7.86 -21.52 -5.52
C GLY A 155 7.94 -23.01 -5.76
N GLU A 156 7.06 -23.75 -5.10
CA GLU A 156 6.85 -25.17 -5.35
C GLU A 156 5.83 -25.39 -6.47
N ARG A 157 5.74 -26.62 -6.96
CA ARG A 157 4.72 -27.04 -7.94
C ARG A 157 4.72 -26.26 -9.25
N GLY A 158 5.90 -25.75 -9.67
CA GLY A 158 6.05 -25.03 -10.94
C GLY A 158 5.65 -23.56 -10.92
N TRP A 159 5.40 -22.97 -9.75
CA TRP A 159 5.18 -21.53 -9.61
C TRP A 159 6.50 -20.78 -9.55
N ALA A 160 6.69 -19.78 -10.43
CA ALA A 160 7.85 -18.89 -10.38
C ALA A 160 7.53 -17.56 -11.09
N TYR A 161 8.17 -16.47 -10.64
CA TYR A 161 8.05 -15.16 -11.26
C TYR A 161 9.31 -14.32 -11.08
N ARG A 162 9.45 -13.32 -11.94
CA ARG A 162 10.29 -12.14 -11.72
C ARG A 162 9.40 -10.90 -11.69
N TYR A 163 9.47 -10.16 -10.59
CA TYR A 163 8.71 -8.92 -10.40
C TYR A 163 9.67 -7.75 -10.26
N ARG A 164 9.45 -6.69 -11.05
CA ARG A 164 10.13 -5.41 -10.90
C ARG A 164 9.10 -4.34 -10.62
N LYS A 165 9.38 -3.51 -9.61
CA LYS A 165 8.67 -2.28 -9.29
C LYS A 165 9.65 -1.13 -9.26
N THR A 166 9.31 0.00 -9.90
CA THR A 166 10.12 1.22 -9.85
C THR A 166 9.23 2.37 -9.40
N ILE A 167 9.63 3.07 -8.36
CA ILE A 167 9.00 4.31 -7.90
C ILE A 167 9.87 5.45 -8.39
N ARG A 168 9.26 6.42 -9.10
CA ARG A 168 9.97 7.55 -9.71
C ARG A 168 9.23 8.85 -9.49
N LEU A 169 9.93 9.90 -9.06
CA LEU A 169 9.46 11.27 -9.07
C LEU A 169 9.79 11.89 -10.43
N LEU A 170 8.77 12.40 -11.14
CA LEU A 170 8.99 12.90 -12.50
C LEU A 170 9.73 14.24 -12.50
N PRO A 171 10.78 14.41 -13.31
CA PRO A 171 11.49 15.69 -13.42
C PRO A 171 10.56 16.84 -13.82
N GLY A 172 10.65 17.98 -13.12
CA GLY A 172 9.88 19.18 -13.45
C GLY A 172 8.38 19.12 -13.16
N SER A 173 7.91 18.09 -12.43
CA SER A 173 6.50 17.88 -12.14
C SER A 173 6.26 17.42 -10.70
N PRO A 174 5.15 17.80 -10.03
CA PRO A 174 4.75 17.26 -8.74
C PRO A 174 4.05 15.88 -8.93
N GLU A 175 4.74 14.97 -9.60
CA GLU A 175 4.19 13.65 -9.93
C GLU A 175 5.12 12.52 -9.51
N LEU A 176 4.51 11.45 -9.01
CA LEU A 176 5.12 10.16 -8.71
C LEU A 176 4.52 9.09 -9.63
N VAL A 177 5.37 8.24 -10.20
CA VAL A 177 4.93 7.09 -11.01
C VAL A 177 5.45 5.82 -10.37
N ILE A 178 4.58 4.80 -10.30
CA ILE A 178 4.94 3.43 -9.95
C ILE A 178 4.84 2.60 -11.23
N GLU A 179 5.98 2.09 -11.68
CA GLU A 179 6.12 1.27 -12.87
C GLU A 179 6.26 -0.19 -12.47
N HIS A 180 5.50 -1.08 -13.10
CA HIS A 180 5.51 -2.51 -12.80
C HIS A 180 5.89 -3.34 -14.02
N ARG A 181 6.60 -4.43 -13.77
CA ARG A 181 6.87 -5.48 -14.73
C ARG A 181 6.85 -6.84 -14.04
N LEU A 182 5.86 -7.66 -14.38
CA LEU A 182 5.74 -9.03 -13.91
C LEU A 182 5.99 -10.00 -15.06
N GLU A 183 6.86 -10.96 -14.83
CA GLU A 183 7.21 -12.02 -15.76
C GLU A 183 6.91 -13.38 -15.12
N ASN A 184 6.23 -14.23 -15.86
CA ASN A 184 5.95 -15.60 -15.46
C ASN A 184 7.10 -16.51 -15.88
N ASN A 185 7.98 -16.83 -14.94
CA ASN A 185 9.11 -17.74 -15.15
C ASN A 185 8.80 -19.20 -14.74
N GLY A 186 7.54 -19.45 -14.36
CA GLY A 186 7.06 -20.75 -13.95
C GLY A 186 6.47 -21.58 -15.09
N GLU A 187 5.87 -22.71 -14.72
CA GLU A 187 5.22 -23.67 -15.62
C GLU A 187 3.70 -23.51 -15.65
N LYS A 188 3.14 -22.72 -14.73
CA LYS A 188 1.69 -22.52 -14.57
C LYS A 188 1.29 -21.10 -14.91
N THR A 189 0.06 -20.90 -15.37
CA THR A 189 -0.48 -19.57 -15.64
C THR A 189 -0.66 -18.80 -14.33
N ILE A 190 -0.09 -17.60 -14.26
CA ILE A 190 -0.37 -16.62 -13.21
C ILE A 190 -1.70 -15.96 -13.58
N ASP A 191 -2.74 -16.21 -12.80
CA ASP A 191 -4.08 -15.62 -12.98
C ASP A 191 -4.55 -15.03 -11.65
N VAL A 192 -4.28 -13.73 -11.47
CA VAL A 192 -4.45 -13.04 -10.20
C VAL A 192 -5.00 -11.63 -10.42
N ASN A 193 -5.76 -11.12 -9.47
CA ASN A 193 -6.03 -9.70 -9.39
C ASN A 193 -4.84 -8.96 -8.75
N HIS A 194 -4.68 -7.71 -9.14
CA HIS A 194 -3.80 -6.74 -8.50
C HIS A 194 -4.57 -5.44 -8.28
N TYR A 195 -4.32 -4.77 -7.15
CA TYR A 195 -4.92 -3.46 -6.90
C TYR A 195 -4.02 -2.60 -6.03
N ASN A 196 -4.23 -1.28 -6.13
CA ASN A 196 -3.65 -0.30 -5.25
C ASN A 196 -4.65 0.03 -4.14
N HIS A 197 -4.30 -0.28 -2.90
CA HIS A 197 -5.01 0.19 -1.73
C HIS A 197 -4.44 1.57 -1.37
N ASN A 198 -5.04 2.62 -1.91
CA ASN A 198 -4.50 3.98 -1.83
C ASN A 198 -4.81 4.61 -0.46
N PHE A 199 -4.06 4.28 0.58
CA PHE A 199 -4.21 4.85 1.93
C PHE A 199 -3.85 6.33 1.91
N THR A 200 -4.80 7.16 1.47
CA THR A 200 -4.62 8.60 1.35
C THR A 200 -5.06 9.30 2.62
N ILE A 201 -4.22 10.15 3.17
CA ILE A 201 -4.56 11.18 4.14
C ILE A 201 -3.76 12.43 3.77
N ILE A 202 -4.37 13.62 3.90
CA ILE A 202 -3.74 14.89 3.53
C ILE A 202 -3.65 15.75 4.78
N ASP A 203 -2.41 16.19 5.12
CA ASP A 203 -2.12 17.09 6.25
C ASP A 203 -2.55 16.54 7.62
N ASP A 204 -2.60 15.21 7.78
CA ASP A 204 -3.12 14.54 8.97
C ASP A 204 -4.55 14.95 9.37
N VAL A 205 -5.33 15.53 8.45
CA VAL A 205 -6.72 15.90 8.69
C VAL A 205 -7.59 14.64 8.66
N PRO A 206 -8.34 14.34 9.73
CA PRO A 206 -9.25 13.20 9.77
C PRO A 206 -10.35 13.28 8.70
N TYR A 207 -10.76 12.13 8.17
CA TYR A 207 -11.80 12.05 7.17
C TYR A 207 -13.18 12.43 7.73
N GLY A 208 -13.87 13.27 6.96
CA GLY A 208 -15.16 13.85 7.27
C GLY A 208 -15.62 14.82 6.16
N PRO A 209 -16.48 15.80 6.47
CA PRO A 209 -17.02 16.75 5.49
C PRO A 209 -15.99 17.59 4.73
N ASP A 210 -14.76 17.68 5.25
CA ASP A 210 -13.65 18.40 4.61
C ASP A 210 -13.01 17.61 3.46
N TYR A 211 -13.49 16.40 3.15
CA TYR A 211 -12.97 15.59 2.06
C TYR A 211 -14.01 15.34 0.97
N ARG A 212 -13.53 15.33 -0.27
CA ARG A 212 -14.27 14.92 -1.46
C ARG A 212 -13.42 13.98 -2.28
N VAL A 213 -14.01 12.86 -2.71
CA VAL A 213 -13.35 11.86 -3.57
C VAL A 213 -14.11 11.73 -4.87
N GLU A 214 -13.47 12.06 -5.99
CA GLU A 214 -14.08 12.09 -7.30
C GLU A 214 -13.57 10.96 -8.20
N PHE A 215 -14.46 10.46 -9.05
CA PHE A 215 -14.20 9.35 -9.98
C PHE A 215 -14.53 9.77 -11.41
N PRO A 216 -13.94 9.15 -12.46
CA PRO A 216 -14.23 9.47 -13.87
C PRO A 216 -15.58 8.96 -14.34
N PHE A 217 -16.35 8.31 -13.51
CA PHE A 217 -17.70 7.81 -13.77
C PHE A 217 -18.69 8.33 -12.73
N SER A 218 -19.98 8.29 -13.06
CA SER A 218 -21.03 8.86 -12.22
C SER A 218 -22.17 7.87 -12.00
N THR A 219 -22.97 8.15 -10.95
CA THR A 219 -24.23 7.47 -10.69
C THR A 219 -25.40 8.36 -11.10
N ALA A 220 -26.42 7.78 -11.75
CA ALA A 220 -27.64 8.51 -12.12
C ALA A 220 -28.52 8.85 -10.90
N GLN A 221 -28.43 8.06 -9.83
CA GLN A 221 -29.15 8.27 -8.58
C GLN A 221 -28.17 8.25 -7.42
N PRO A 222 -28.31 9.11 -6.42
CA PRO A 222 -27.49 9.07 -5.21
C PRO A 222 -27.55 7.69 -4.54
N ARG A 223 -26.39 7.19 -4.14
CA ARG A 223 -26.25 5.93 -3.40
C ARG A 223 -25.72 6.23 -2.00
N ALA A 224 -26.49 5.88 -0.97
CA ALA A 224 -26.03 6.00 0.41
C ALA A 224 -24.90 5.00 0.68
N ILE A 225 -23.90 5.44 1.44
CA ILE A 225 -22.84 4.60 2.00
C ILE A 225 -23.04 4.65 3.50
N ASN A 226 -23.93 3.78 4.01
CA ASN A 226 -24.52 3.88 5.34
C ASN A 226 -25.17 5.28 5.60
N ASP A 227 -25.19 5.75 6.85
CA ASP A 227 -25.75 7.04 7.29
C ASP A 227 -24.69 8.17 7.34
N LEU A 228 -23.47 7.95 6.83
CA LEU A 228 -22.34 8.88 6.96
C LEU A 228 -21.93 9.54 5.65
N ALA A 229 -22.18 8.90 4.52
CA ALA A 229 -21.68 9.35 3.23
C ALA A 229 -22.58 8.94 2.08
N TRP A 230 -22.36 9.60 0.94
CA TRP A 230 -23.10 9.38 -0.30
C TRP A 230 -22.16 9.33 -1.49
N PHE A 231 -22.48 8.47 -2.47
CA PHE A 231 -22.01 8.62 -3.83
C PHE A 231 -23.03 9.41 -4.65
N ARG A 232 -22.74 10.68 -4.92
CA ARG A 232 -23.60 11.61 -5.67
C ARG A 232 -22.88 12.09 -6.92
N GLY A 233 -23.56 11.99 -8.07
CA GLY A 233 -22.91 12.30 -9.34
C GLY A 233 -21.66 11.43 -9.53
N ASN A 234 -20.49 12.04 -9.53
CA ASN A 234 -19.20 11.35 -9.66
C ASN A 234 -18.36 11.36 -8.36
N ALA A 235 -18.92 11.75 -7.23
CA ALA A 235 -18.16 11.96 -6.01
C ALA A 235 -18.72 11.25 -4.77
N ILE A 236 -17.81 10.82 -3.91
CA ILE A 236 -18.11 10.50 -2.51
C ILE A 236 -18.08 11.79 -1.72
N GLU A 237 -19.17 12.06 -1.01
CA GLU A 237 -19.35 13.15 -0.07
C GLU A 237 -19.61 12.59 1.32
N ILE A 238 -18.84 13.02 2.30
CA ILE A 238 -18.89 12.53 3.68
C ILE A 238 -19.60 13.60 4.51
N ASP A 239 -20.76 13.26 5.08
CA ASP A 239 -21.62 14.23 5.78
C ASP A 239 -21.17 14.47 7.23
N GLN A 240 -20.42 13.56 7.84
CA GLN A 240 -19.98 13.60 9.25
C GLN A 240 -18.56 13.03 9.40
N PRO A 241 -17.80 13.44 10.45
CA PRO A 241 -16.52 12.80 10.77
C PRO A 241 -16.67 11.30 10.96
N LEU A 242 -15.75 10.51 10.38
CA LEU A 242 -15.86 9.04 10.41
C LEU A 242 -15.60 8.45 11.81
N GLN A 243 -14.69 9.05 12.58
CA GLN A 243 -14.32 8.55 13.91
C GLN A 243 -13.96 7.04 13.85
N GLU A 244 -14.59 6.21 14.69
CA GLU A 244 -14.38 4.76 14.72
C GLU A 244 -15.13 3.97 13.63
N LYS A 245 -15.89 4.67 12.77
CA LYS A 245 -16.69 4.03 11.72
C LYS A 245 -15.90 3.91 10.41
N SER A 246 -16.28 2.93 9.60
CA SER A 246 -15.73 2.72 8.26
C SER A 246 -16.79 2.91 7.17
N LEU A 247 -16.34 3.32 6.00
CA LEU A 247 -17.11 3.31 4.76
C LEU A 247 -16.62 2.17 3.87
N TRP A 248 -17.53 1.53 3.16
CA TRP A 248 -17.20 0.59 2.10
C TRP A 248 -18.29 0.62 1.03
N ILE A 249 -17.90 0.76 -0.23
CA ILE A 249 -18.81 0.67 -1.38
C ILE A 249 -18.09 0.16 -2.61
N GLN A 250 -18.71 -0.78 -3.31
CA GLN A 250 -18.33 -1.15 -4.67
C GLN A 250 -18.95 -0.14 -5.64
N LEU A 251 -18.10 0.63 -6.31
CA LEU A 251 -18.51 1.71 -7.22
C LEU A 251 -18.71 1.20 -8.65
N PHE A 252 -17.82 0.33 -9.09
CA PHE A 252 -17.80 -0.23 -10.45
C PHE A 252 -17.39 -1.70 -10.41
N GLU A 253 -17.98 -2.50 -11.31
CA GLU A 253 -17.56 -3.87 -11.64
C GLU A 253 -17.92 -4.18 -13.10
N GLY A 254 -16.98 -4.77 -13.83
CA GLY A 254 -17.18 -5.17 -15.20
C GLY A 254 -16.04 -4.78 -16.12
N LYS A 255 -16.36 -4.63 -17.41
CA LYS A 255 -15.37 -4.22 -18.41
C LYS A 255 -15.23 -2.71 -18.42
N ASP A 256 -14.03 -2.21 -18.13
CA ASP A 256 -13.68 -0.79 -18.21
C ASP A 256 -13.89 -0.27 -19.65
N PRO A 257 -14.73 0.78 -19.85
CA PRO A 257 -14.88 1.40 -21.16
C PRO A 257 -13.66 2.24 -21.59
N GLY A 258 -12.70 2.43 -20.69
CA GLY A 258 -11.50 3.25 -20.81
C GLY A 258 -11.49 4.43 -19.86
N GLY A 259 -10.41 4.55 -19.07
CA GLY A 259 -10.18 5.67 -18.16
C GLY A 259 -10.87 5.58 -16.79
N TYR A 260 -11.46 4.45 -16.43
CA TYR A 260 -12.06 4.27 -15.09
C TYR A 260 -11.04 4.01 -13.99
N ASN A 261 -9.78 3.75 -14.36
CA ASN A 261 -8.67 3.56 -13.43
C ASN A 261 -8.12 4.92 -12.96
N ALA A 262 -8.94 5.71 -12.29
CA ALA A 262 -8.55 7.01 -11.75
C ALA A 262 -9.45 7.43 -10.59
N ALA A 263 -8.93 8.28 -9.70
CA ALA A 263 -9.69 9.06 -8.73
C ALA A 263 -8.92 10.31 -8.28
N LEU A 264 -9.64 11.29 -7.76
CA LEU A 264 -9.10 12.49 -7.13
C LEU A 264 -9.56 12.54 -5.68
N VAL A 265 -8.62 12.57 -4.74
CA VAL A 265 -8.88 12.80 -3.31
C VAL A 265 -8.48 14.22 -2.99
N ARG A 266 -9.43 15.02 -2.51
CA ARG A 266 -9.23 16.44 -2.16
C ARG A 266 -9.61 16.70 -0.71
N ASN A 267 -8.71 17.36 0.01
CA ASN A 267 -9.04 18.03 1.26
C ASN A 267 -9.54 19.44 0.93
N THR A 268 -10.84 19.69 1.08
CA THR A 268 -11.47 20.97 0.70
C THR A 268 -11.11 22.09 1.66
N LYS A 269 -10.67 21.78 2.88
CA LYS A 269 -10.26 22.74 3.89
C LYS A 269 -8.88 23.33 3.58
N THR A 270 -7.93 22.52 3.17
CA THR A 270 -6.58 22.96 2.81
C THR A 270 -6.42 23.26 1.32
N GLY A 271 -7.32 22.73 0.49
CA GLY A 271 -7.26 22.80 -0.97
C GLY A 271 -6.33 21.76 -1.61
N ALA A 272 -5.50 21.11 -0.80
CA ALA A 272 -4.56 20.12 -1.30
C ALA A 272 -5.28 18.87 -1.82
N ALA A 273 -4.73 18.26 -2.88
CA ALA A 273 -5.33 17.08 -3.49
C ALA A 273 -4.27 16.14 -4.10
N VAL A 274 -4.59 14.86 -4.16
CA VAL A 274 -3.88 13.86 -4.95
C VAL A 274 -4.82 13.23 -5.96
N GLU A 275 -4.42 13.30 -7.22
CA GLU A 275 -5.04 12.58 -8.33
C GLU A 275 -4.21 11.34 -8.62
N PHE A 276 -4.83 10.17 -8.68
CA PHE A 276 -4.17 8.99 -9.20
C PHE A 276 -4.80 8.56 -10.52
N SER A 277 -4.02 7.90 -11.38
CA SER A 277 -4.48 7.25 -12.60
C SER A 277 -3.61 6.04 -12.93
N GLY A 278 -4.23 4.97 -13.41
CA GLY A 278 -3.54 3.78 -13.93
C GLY A 278 -3.77 3.63 -15.43
N ASP A 279 -2.78 3.05 -16.15
CA ASP A 279 -2.87 2.80 -17.59
C ASP A 279 -3.52 1.46 -17.97
N ALA A 280 -3.66 0.56 -16.98
CA ALA A 280 -4.35 -0.71 -17.19
C ALA A 280 -5.86 -0.58 -16.96
N PRO A 281 -6.70 -1.26 -17.78
CA PRO A 281 -8.14 -1.28 -17.57
C PRO A 281 -8.49 -2.00 -16.27
N ILE A 282 -9.44 -1.43 -15.51
CA ILE A 282 -9.93 -2.04 -14.29
C ILE A 282 -11.06 -3.04 -14.54
N THR A 283 -11.18 -4.02 -13.64
CA THR A 283 -12.32 -4.93 -13.57
C THR A 283 -13.28 -4.53 -12.45
N ARG A 284 -12.80 -3.75 -11.49
CA ARG A 284 -13.55 -3.35 -10.30
C ARG A 284 -12.97 -2.06 -9.72
N MET A 285 -13.82 -1.20 -9.16
CA MET A 285 -13.45 -0.07 -8.31
C MET A 285 -14.20 -0.18 -7.00
N VAL A 286 -13.45 -0.21 -5.90
CA VAL A 286 -13.98 -0.15 -4.54
C VAL A 286 -13.55 1.18 -3.91
N PHE A 287 -14.33 1.68 -3.00
CA PHE A 287 -13.96 2.74 -2.09
C PHE A 287 -14.12 2.26 -0.66
N TRP A 288 -13.04 2.38 0.11
CA TRP A 288 -13.02 2.14 1.54
C TRP A 288 -12.46 3.37 2.25
N ALA A 289 -12.98 3.70 3.44
CA ALA A 289 -12.42 4.78 4.24
C ALA A 289 -12.64 4.53 5.74
N VAL A 290 -11.71 5.06 6.52
CA VAL A 290 -11.77 5.19 7.99
C VAL A 290 -11.31 6.59 8.35
N GLU A 291 -11.27 6.93 9.64
CA GLU A 291 -10.86 8.26 10.10
C GLU A 291 -9.51 8.73 9.53
N ARG A 292 -8.53 7.84 9.39
CA ARG A 292 -7.17 8.17 8.99
C ARG A 292 -6.77 7.67 7.59
N ALA A 293 -7.72 7.23 6.78
CA ALA A 293 -7.43 6.86 5.40
C ALA A 293 -8.69 6.84 4.54
N ALA A 294 -8.58 7.29 3.29
CA ALA A 294 -9.55 7.01 2.25
C ALA A 294 -8.84 6.36 1.05
N CYS A 295 -9.40 5.26 0.62
CA CYS A 295 -8.76 4.33 -0.31
C CYS A 295 -9.67 4.07 -1.51
N PRO A 296 -9.52 4.83 -2.60
CA PRO A 296 -9.97 4.36 -3.91
C PRO A 296 -9.13 3.13 -4.30
N GLU A 297 -9.79 2.02 -4.61
CA GLU A 297 -9.14 0.73 -4.85
C GLU A 297 -9.45 0.22 -6.26
N PRO A 298 -8.63 0.54 -7.27
CA PRO A 298 -8.78 0.03 -8.63
C PRO A 298 -8.19 -1.38 -8.74
N PHE A 299 -9.00 -2.35 -9.16
CA PHE A 299 -8.57 -3.73 -9.39
C PHE A 299 -8.34 -3.98 -10.88
N ILE A 300 -7.19 -4.50 -11.24
CA ILE A 300 -6.87 -5.02 -12.57
C ILE A 300 -6.75 -6.54 -12.51
N GLN A 301 -7.00 -7.21 -13.65
CA GLN A 301 -6.76 -8.65 -13.79
C GLN A 301 -5.45 -8.89 -14.52
N ILE A 302 -4.59 -9.74 -13.96
CA ILE A 302 -3.33 -10.18 -14.54
C ILE A 302 -3.47 -11.65 -14.92
N ASN A 303 -3.31 -11.95 -16.22
CA ASN A 303 -3.28 -13.32 -16.71
C ASN A 303 -2.03 -13.49 -17.59
N LEU A 304 -1.09 -14.35 -17.16
CA LEU A 304 0.20 -14.58 -17.81
C LEU A 304 0.44 -16.09 -17.93
N THR A 305 0.45 -16.60 -19.16
CA THR A 305 0.95 -17.96 -19.39
C THR A 305 2.47 -18.02 -19.24
N PRO A 306 3.08 -19.21 -19.08
CA PRO A 306 4.53 -19.35 -18.96
C PRO A 306 5.31 -18.58 -20.03
N GLY A 307 6.33 -17.82 -19.58
CA GLY A 307 7.17 -16.98 -20.43
C GLY A 307 6.58 -15.61 -20.79
N GLN A 308 5.32 -15.33 -20.45
CA GLN A 308 4.71 -14.02 -20.72
C GLN A 308 5.12 -12.96 -19.72
N VAL A 309 5.07 -11.71 -20.17
CA VAL A 309 5.39 -10.50 -19.41
C VAL A 309 4.23 -9.53 -19.49
N ARG A 310 3.92 -8.86 -18.39
CA ARG A 310 3.01 -7.71 -18.36
C ARG A 310 3.68 -6.50 -17.72
N GLN A 311 3.37 -5.34 -18.23
CA GLN A 311 3.73 -4.04 -17.66
C GLN A 311 2.48 -3.21 -17.45
N TRP A 312 2.47 -2.39 -16.39
CA TRP A 312 1.44 -1.40 -16.11
C TRP A 312 2.01 -0.34 -15.20
N ASN A 313 1.38 0.85 -15.18
CA ASN A 313 1.83 1.99 -14.41
C ASN A 313 0.68 2.61 -13.63
N SER A 314 1.01 3.13 -12.44
CA SER A 314 0.16 3.98 -11.63
C SER A 314 0.82 5.33 -11.47
N ARG A 315 0.10 6.44 -11.70
CA ARG A 315 0.59 7.81 -11.60
C ARG A 315 -0.17 8.56 -10.51
N TYR A 316 0.55 9.33 -9.74
CA TYR A 316 0.04 10.19 -8.67
C TYR A 316 0.50 11.61 -8.91
N ARG A 317 -0.46 12.55 -9.03
CA ARG A 317 -0.20 13.97 -9.17
C ARG A 317 -0.65 14.69 -7.92
N PHE A 318 0.25 15.49 -7.33
CA PHE A 318 -0.02 16.24 -6.13
C PHE A 318 -0.32 17.71 -6.46
N SER A 319 -1.28 18.30 -5.74
CA SER A 319 -1.61 19.72 -5.86
C SER A 319 -1.79 20.34 -4.49
N ALA A 320 -1.32 21.58 -4.34
CA ALA A 320 -1.28 22.30 -3.05
C ALA A 320 -2.48 23.24 -2.82
N GLY A 321 -3.48 23.20 -3.67
CA GLY A 321 -4.63 24.12 -3.56
C GLY A 321 -4.27 25.58 -3.85
N GLY A 322 -5.10 26.28 -4.59
CA GLY A 322 -4.90 27.69 -4.88
C GLY A 322 -4.56 27.92 -6.35
N GLY A 323 -5.55 27.92 -7.15
CA GLY A 323 -5.64 28.44 -8.49
C GLY A 323 -7.08 28.80 -8.73
#